data_02efd3e925856b2ea1f975d8cda209f5
#
_entry.id   02efd3e925856b2ea1f975d8cda209f5
#
_cell.length_a   1.000
_cell.length_b   1.000
_cell.length_c   1.000
_cell.angle_alpha   90.00
_cell.angle_beta   90.00
_cell.angle_gamma   90.00
#
_symmetry.space_group_name_H-M   'P 1'
#
loop_
_entity.id
_entity.type
_entity.pdbx_description
1 polymer ?
#
loop_
_entity_poly.entity_id
_entity_poly.type
_entity_poly.pdbx_seq_one_letter_code
_entity_poly.pdbx_strand_id
1 'polypeptide(L)'
;TAKTGFKPDYSTVPEEVLKRTQLLFVCSPNNPTGTVLSLEDWKRLFDLSDKYGFVIGSDECYSEIYFDEDNPPLGSLTAAKLLGRTNFDRLIVFSSLSKRSNIPGMRTGFVAGDEKLIKPFLLYRTYHGSAMGGAVQHASIAAWNDEEHVRENRRLYVEKFKAAVPLLKQALEVEMPDASFYLWAKTPIDDKLYARRLYEKKGITVLPGSFLGREVNGVNPGSGYIRIALVATVPEVTEAAKRIAEFDPFEE
;
A
#
# COMPACT_ATOMS: atom_id res chain seq x y z
N THR A 1 1.43 8.20 11.79
CA THR A 1 2.56 9.11 12.04
C THR A 1 3.84 8.32 12.33
N ALA A 2 5.01 8.99 12.30
CA ALA A 2 6.29 8.38 12.67
C ALA A 2 6.27 7.77 14.10
N LYS A 3 5.55 8.38 15.02
CA LYS A 3 5.42 7.88 16.40
C LYS A 3 4.78 6.50 16.52
N THR A 4 3.95 6.12 15.54
CA THR A 4 3.27 4.81 15.49
C THR A 4 3.88 3.88 14.44
N GLY A 5 5.08 4.20 13.90
CA GLY A 5 5.66 3.51 12.75
C GLY A 5 4.76 3.58 11.51
N PHE A 6 3.99 4.66 11.39
CA PHE A 6 2.99 4.88 10.32
C PHE A 6 1.85 3.85 10.27
N LYS A 7 1.73 2.98 11.26
CA LYS A 7 0.53 2.16 11.44
C LYS A 7 -0.59 3.00 12.08
N PRO A 8 -1.85 2.84 11.65
CA PRO A 8 -2.95 3.53 12.28
C PRO A 8 -3.21 2.97 13.68
N ASP A 9 -3.36 3.88 14.65
CA ASP A 9 -3.78 3.52 16.00
C ASP A 9 -5.28 3.86 16.17
N TYR A 10 -6.11 2.87 15.96
CA TYR A 10 -7.57 3.03 16.03
C TYR A 10 -8.08 3.25 17.48
N SER A 11 -7.27 2.99 18.51
CA SER A 11 -7.64 3.28 19.89
C SER A 11 -7.74 4.78 20.19
N THR A 12 -7.10 5.60 19.35
CA THR A 12 -7.12 7.05 19.47
C THR A 12 -8.32 7.72 18.82
N VAL A 13 -9.15 6.95 18.10
CA VAL A 13 -10.34 7.49 17.42
C VAL A 13 -11.43 7.76 18.46
N PRO A 14 -11.95 9.00 18.55
CA PRO A 14 -13.01 9.33 19.50
C PRO A 14 -14.26 8.47 19.32
N GLU A 15 -14.90 8.07 20.41
CA GLU A 15 -16.05 7.17 20.36
C GLU A 15 -17.22 7.73 19.55
N GLU A 16 -17.46 9.05 19.61
CA GLU A 16 -18.47 9.73 18.81
C GLU A 16 -18.21 9.65 17.31
N VAL A 17 -16.94 9.53 16.89
CA VAL A 17 -16.57 9.29 15.50
C VAL A 17 -16.85 7.84 15.12
N LEU A 18 -16.45 6.88 15.97
CA LEU A 18 -16.74 5.46 15.74
C LEU A 18 -18.22 5.17 15.64
N LYS A 19 -19.06 5.77 16.49
CA LYS A 19 -20.54 5.61 16.48
C LYS A 19 -21.20 6.08 15.18
N ARG A 20 -20.62 7.04 14.46
CA ARG A 20 -21.13 7.54 13.18
C ARG A 20 -20.41 6.99 11.97
N THR A 21 -19.36 6.18 12.18
CA THR A 21 -18.60 5.56 11.08
C THR A 21 -19.48 4.48 10.43
N GLN A 22 -19.62 4.53 9.11
CA GLN A 22 -20.32 3.52 8.33
C GLN A 22 -19.35 2.62 7.58
N LEU A 23 -18.21 3.18 7.15
CA LEU A 23 -17.20 2.50 6.35
C LEU A 23 -15.81 2.98 6.77
N LEU A 24 -14.91 2.05 7.00
CA LEU A 24 -13.51 2.30 7.27
C LEU A 24 -12.67 1.63 6.17
N PHE A 25 -11.87 2.42 5.44
CA PHE A 25 -10.89 1.88 4.50
C PHE A 25 -9.56 1.63 5.16
N VAL A 26 -8.97 0.47 4.86
CA VAL A 26 -7.65 0.04 5.33
C VAL A 26 -6.85 -0.41 4.10
N CYS A 27 -5.57 -0.06 4.04
CA CYS A 27 -4.67 -0.55 3.01
C CYS A 27 -3.55 -1.35 3.68
N SER A 28 -3.45 -2.65 3.36
CA SER A 28 -2.40 -3.53 3.89
C SER A 28 -2.01 -4.58 2.83
N PRO A 29 -0.76 -4.54 2.35
CA PRO A 29 0.33 -3.60 2.66
C PRO A 29 0.02 -2.16 2.28
N ASN A 30 0.52 -1.21 3.07
CA ASN A 30 0.14 0.19 2.97
C ASN A 30 0.89 0.95 1.86
N ASN A 31 0.19 1.84 1.18
CA ASN A 31 0.77 2.91 0.38
C ASN A 31 0.58 4.24 1.15
N PRO A 32 1.66 4.94 1.56
CA PRO A 32 3.01 4.91 0.98
C PRO A 32 4.06 4.12 1.78
N THR A 33 3.75 3.63 2.97
CA THR A 33 4.75 3.25 3.99
C THR A 33 5.20 1.78 3.91
N GLY A 34 4.45 0.94 3.18
CA GLY A 34 4.72 -0.49 3.08
C GLY A 34 4.45 -1.29 4.35
N THR A 35 3.81 -0.68 5.36
CA THR A 35 3.47 -1.38 6.62
C THR A 35 2.38 -2.42 6.41
N VAL A 36 2.46 -3.52 7.15
CA VAL A 36 1.50 -4.63 7.12
C VAL A 36 0.79 -4.72 8.48
N LEU A 37 -0.52 -4.98 8.44
CA LEU A 37 -1.31 -5.21 9.65
C LEU A 37 -1.07 -6.63 10.18
N SER A 38 -0.80 -6.74 11.48
CA SER A 38 -0.69 -8.00 12.19
C SER A 38 -2.06 -8.63 12.47
N LEU A 39 -2.07 -9.89 12.89
CA LEU A 39 -3.31 -10.55 13.34
C LEU A 39 -3.98 -9.82 14.49
N GLU A 40 -3.19 -9.24 15.41
CA GLU A 40 -3.70 -8.44 16.52
C GLU A 40 -4.33 -7.12 16.05
N ASP A 41 -3.73 -6.46 15.03
CA ASP A 41 -4.30 -5.25 14.42
C ASP A 41 -5.65 -5.57 13.76
N TRP A 42 -5.73 -6.68 13.02
CA TRP A 42 -6.98 -7.17 12.43
C TRP A 42 -8.02 -7.50 13.49
N LYS A 43 -7.63 -8.17 14.57
CA LYS A 43 -8.54 -8.47 15.68
C LYS A 43 -9.15 -7.20 16.26
N ARG A 44 -8.33 -6.19 16.56
CA ARG A 44 -8.82 -4.89 17.06
C ARG A 44 -9.79 -4.21 16.11
N LEU A 45 -9.50 -4.24 14.82
CA LEU A 45 -10.39 -3.70 13.80
C LEU A 45 -11.74 -4.43 13.73
N PHE A 46 -11.72 -5.76 13.78
CA PHE A 46 -12.94 -6.56 13.80
C PHE A 46 -13.75 -6.32 15.08
N ASP A 47 -13.11 -6.26 16.24
CA ASP A 47 -13.76 -5.95 17.51
C ASP A 47 -14.46 -4.57 17.47
N LEU A 48 -13.81 -3.56 16.90
CA LEU A 48 -14.39 -2.23 16.69
C LEU A 48 -15.56 -2.27 15.69
N SER A 49 -15.40 -2.98 14.57
CA SER A 49 -16.47 -3.17 13.60
C SER A 49 -17.67 -3.87 14.21
N ASP A 50 -17.47 -4.88 15.05
CA ASP A 50 -18.53 -5.58 15.76
C ASP A 50 -19.26 -4.67 16.76
N LYS A 51 -18.50 -3.88 17.50
CA LYS A 51 -19.05 -2.96 18.51
C LYS A 51 -19.85 -1.80 17.91
N TYR A 52 -19.36 -1.22 16.80
CA TYR A 52 -19.93 0.02 16.24
C TYR A 52 -20.70 -0.18 14.92
N GLY A 53 -20.62 -1.36 14.32
CA GLY A 53 -21.43 -1.74 13.16
C GLY A 53 -20.92 -1.24 11.81
N PHE A 54 -19.71 -0.66 11.72
CA PHE A 54 -19.16 -0.19 10.46
C PHE A 54 -18.58 -1.33 9.60
N VAL A 55 -18.57 -1.11 8.28
CA VAL A 55 -17.94 -2.01 7.31
C VAL A 55 -16.43 -1.70 7.21
N ILE A 56 -15.61 -2.74 7.09
CA ILE A 56 -14.19 -2.63 6.79
C ILE A 56 -14.00 -2.90 5.30
N GLY A 57 -13.47 -1.90 4.57
CA GLY A 57 -13.01 -2.03 3.19
C GLY A 57 -11.48 -2.22 3.17
N SER A 58 -11.02 -3.43 2.88
CA SER A 58 -9.58 -3.74 2.83
C SER A 58 -9.04 -3.63 1.41
N ASP A 59 -8.14 -2.68 1.17
CA ASP A 59 -7.36 -2.58 -0.06
C ASP A 59 -6.10 -3.44 0.06
N GLU A 60 -6.07 -4.56 -0.66
CA GLU A 60 -4.98 -5.53 -0.67
C GLU A 60 -4.25 -5.57 -2.02
N CYS A 61 -4.25 -4.47 -2.77
CA CYS A 61 -3.63 -4.42 -4.09
C CYS A 61 -2.11 -4.67 -4.07
N TYR A 62 -1.44 -4.56 -2.93
CA TYR A 62 0.01 -4.79 -2.78
C TYR A 62 0.35 -6.12 -2.10
N SER A 63 -0.62 -6.99 -1.80
CA SER A 63 -0.45 -8.23 -1.05
C SER A 63 0.59 -9.20 -1.65
N GLU A 64 0.80 -9.13 -2.98
CA GLU A 64 1.73 -10.00 -3.69
C GLU A 64 3.15 -9.43 -3.85
N ILE A 65 3.44 -8.26 -3.27
CA ILE A 65 4.77 -7.65 -3.34
C ILE A 65 5.37 -7.62 -1.93
N TYR A 66 6.15 -8.65 -1.61
CA TYR A 66 6.79 -8.86 -0.32
C TYR A 66 8.19 -9.49 -0.52
N PHE A 67 8.96 -9.67 0.55
CA PHE A 67 10.40 -9.93 0.46
C PHE A 67 10.82 -11.29 0.98
N ASP A 68 9.93 -12.02 1.65
CA ASP A 68 10.18 -13.34 2.24
C ASP A 68 9.02 -14.27 1.85
N GLU A 69 9.31 -15.27 1.00
CA GLU A 69 8.32 -16.22 0.49
C GLU A 69 7.69 -17.09 1.60
N ASP A 70 8.39 -17.27 2.73
CA ASP A 70 7.90 -18.04 3.87
C ASP A 70 6.99 -17.20 4.79
N ASN A 71 7.00 -15.86 4.66
CA ASN A 71 6.24 -14.92 5.48
C ASN A 71 5.45 -13.92 4.62
N PRO A 72 4.45 -14.35 3.85
CA PRO A 72 3.62 -13.46 3.06
C PRO A 72 2.80 -12.52 3.97
N PRO A 73 2.46 -11.30 3.52
CA PRO A 73 1.58 -10.39 4.25
C PRO A 73 0.24 -11.04 4.59
N LEU A 74 -0.20 -10.85 5.83
CA LEU A 74 -1.48 -11.38 6.29
C LEU A 74 -2.64 -10.61 5.67
N GLY A 75 -3.39 -11.22 4.75
CA GLY A 75 -4.62 -10.68 4.19
C GLY A 75 -5.79 -10.74 5.18
N SER A 76 -6.73 -9.80 5.05
CA SER A 76 -7.85 -9.68 5.98
C SER A 76 -8.80 -10.89 6.00
N LEU A 77 -9.01 -11.57 4.87
CA LEU A 77 -9.83 -12.80 4.82
C LEU A 77 -9.16 -13.95 5.61
N THR A 78 -7.84 -14.08 5.49
CA THR A 78 -7.08 -15.07 6.26
C THR A 78 -7.08 -14.72 7.75
N ALA A 79 -6.89 -13.44 8.09
CA ALA A 79 -6.99 -12.98 9.48
C ALA A 79 -8.39 -13.26 10.06
N ALA A 80 -9.45 -12.97 9.31
CA ALA A 80 -10.82 -13.27 9.72
C ALA A 80 -11.01 -14.76 10.02
N LYS A 81 -10.54 -15.65 9.12
CA LYS A 81 -10.60 -17.12 9.33
C LYS A 81 -9.85 -17.56 10.57
N LEU A 82 -8.63 -17.06 10.79
CA LEU A 82 -7.81 -17.39 11.97
C LEU A 82 -8.50 -16.94 13.27
N LEU A 83 -9.31 -15.90 13.22
CA LEU A 83 -10.11 -15.39 14.34
C LEU A 83 -11.52 -16.00 14.43
N GLY A 84 -11.82 -17.06 13.65
CA GLY A 84 -13.10 -17.76 13.67
C GLY A 84 -14.24 -17.05 12.95
N ARG A 85 -13.97 -16.00 12.18
CA ARG A 85 -14.97 -15.20 11.43
C ARG A 85 -15.19 -15.79 10.03
N THR A 86 -15.85 -16.92 9.95
CA THR A 86 -16.03 -17.70 8.70
C THR A 86 -16.98 -17.05 7.70
N ASN A 87 -17.91 -16.20 8.17
CA ASN A 87 -18.87 -15.48 7.32
C ASN A 87 -18.31 -14.12 6.81
N PHE A 88 -17.12 -13.72 7.27
CA PHE A 88 -16.51 -12.42 6.93
C PHE A 88 -17.41 -11.21 7.24
N ASP A 89 -18.26 -11.30 8.26
CA ASP A 89 -19.24 -10.27 8.60
C ASP A 89 -18.62 -8.87 8.57
N ARG A 90 -19.25 -7.96 7.81
CA ARG A 90 -18.84 -6.56 7.59
C ARG A 90 -17.43 -6.35 7.00
N LEU A 91 -16.84 -7.36 6.36
CA LEU A 91 -15.56 -7.25 5.65
C LEU A 91 -15.78 -7.30 4.14
N ILE A 92 -15.20 -6.35 3.42
CA ILE A 92 -15.11 -6.37 1.96
C ILE A 92 -13.66 -6.12 1.54
N VAL A 93 -13.12 -6.96 0.68
CA VAL A 93 -11.72 -6.94 0.24
C VAL A 93 -11.65 -6.60 -1.23
N PHE A 94 -10.71 -5.74 -1.57
CA PHE A 94 -10.41 -5.34 -2.94
C PHE A 94 -8.99 -5.79 -3.29
N SER A 95 -8.85 -6.48 -4.42
CA SER A 95 -7.55 -6.84 -4.98
C SER A 95 -7.51 -6.54 -6.47
N SER A 96 -6.30 -6.45 -7.05
CA SER A 96 -6.12 -6.05 -8.43
C SER A 96 -4.89 -6.69 -9.05
N LEU A 97 -4.96 -6.97 -10.37
CA LEU A 97 -3.80 -7.36 -11.16
C LEU A 97 -2.84 -6.19 -11.44
N SER A 98 -3.22 -4.96 -11.10
CA SER A 98 -2.42 -3.76 -11.37
C SER A 98 -0.99 -3.86 -10.81
N LYS A 99 -0.83 -4.42 -9.60
CA LYS A 99 0.46 -4.55 -8.92
C LYS A 99 0.96 -5.99 -8.90
N ARG A 100 0.05 -6.95 -8.71
CA ARG A 100 0.36 -8.38 -8.76
C ARG A 100 1.02 -8.79 -10.07
N SER A 101 0.49 -8.30 -11.19
CA SER A 101 0.87 -8.72 -12.54
C SER A 101 1.40 -7.59 -13.43
N ASN A 102 1.67 -6.41 -12.87
CA ASN A 102 2.17 -5.22 -13.60
C ASN A 102 1.32 -4.79 -14.79
N ILE A 103 0.00 -5.00 -14.73
CA ILE A 103 -0.94 -4.66 -15.82
C ILE A 103 -2.01 -3.65 -15.39
N PRO A 104 -1.63 -2.48 -14.85
CA PRO A 104 -2.60 -1.51 -14.34
C PRO A 104 -3.55 -0.97 -15.41
N GLY A 105 -3.13 -0.95 -16.67
CA GLY A 105 -3.92 -0.50 -17.81
C GLY A 105 -5.14 -1.38 -18.13
N MET A 106 -5.12 -2.64 -17.75
CA MET A 106 -6.23 -3.58 -17.98
C MET A 106 -7.44 -3.34 -17.09
N ARG A 107 -7.32 -2.54 -16.04
CA ARG A 107 -8.41 -2.17 -15.11
C ARG A 107 -9.17 -3.38 -14.56
N THR A 108 -8.45 -4.38 -14.08
CA THR A 108 -8.99 -5.65 -13.61
C THR A 108 -8.63 -5.94 -12.15
N GLY A 109 -9.54 -6.60 -11.44
CA GLY A 109 -9.42 -7.00 -10.06
C GLY A 109 -10.65 -7.78 -9.62
N PHE A 110 -10.72 -8.08 -8.36
CA PHE A 110 -11.87 -8.73 -7.75
C PHE A 110 -12.25 -8.10 -6.40
N VAL A 111 -13.47 -8.40 -5.98
CA VAL A 111 -14.01 -8.04 -4.66
C VAL A 111 -14.49 -9.33 -3.99
N ALA A 112 -14.18 -9.50 -2.71
CA ALA A 112 -14.59 -10.66 -1.92
C ALA A 112 -14.94 -10.24 -0.48
N GLY A 113 -15.65 -11.10 0.26
CA GLY A 113 -15.96 -10.84 1.68
C GLY A 113 -17.38 -11.24 2.08
N ASP A 114 -18.01 -10.43 2.90
CA ASP A 114 -19.36 -10.64 3.43
C ASP A 114 -20.41 -10.76 2.32
N GLU A 115 -21.08 -11.90 2.23
CA GLU A 115 -22.10 -12.17 1.23
C GLU A 115 -23.23 -11.11 1.25
N LYS A 116 -23.57 -10.60 2.44
CA LYS A 116 -24.61 -9.57 2.61
C LYS A 116 -24.20 -8.22 1.98
N LEU A 117 -22.89 -7.98 1.84
CA LEU A 117 -22.34 -6.81 1.16
C LEU A 117 -22.13 -7.08 -0.33
N ILE A 118 -21.61 -8.26 -0.68
CA ILE A 118 -21.28 -8.61 -2.08
C ILE A 118 -22.52 -8.66 -2.96
N LYS A 119 -23.63 -9.23 -2.50
CA LYS A 119 -24.88 -9.32 -3.29
C LYS A 119 -25.42 -7.95 -3.72
N PRO A 120 -25.68 -6.99 -2.82
CA PRO A 120 -26.15 -5.67 -3.23
C PRO A 120 -25.07 -4.87 -3.99
N PHE A 121 -23.78 -5.06 -3.67
CA PHE A 121 -22.69 -4.46 -4.44
C PHE A 121 -22.68 -4.94 -5.90
N LEU A 122 -22.84 -6.23 -6.14
CA LEU A 122 -22.93 -6.79 -7.50
C LEU A 122 -24.14 -6.23 -8.25
N LEU A 123 -25.30 -6.16 -7.60
CA LEU A 123 -26.50 -5.57 -8.19
C LEU A 123 -26.30 -4.10 -8.55
N TYR A 124 -25.69 -3.32 -7.65
CA TYR A 124 -25.34 -1.92 -7.92
C TYR A 124 -24.40 -1.79 -9.12
N ARG A 125 -23.37 -2.66 -9.20
CA ARG A 125 -22.39 -2.70 -10.30
C ARG A 125 -23.01 -3.07 -11.65
N THR A 126 -24.11 -3.79 -11.67
CA THR A 126 -24.85 -4.13 -12.92
C THR A 126 -25.41 -2.88 -13.60
N TYR A 127 -25.80 -1.88 -12.82
CA TYR A 127 -26.38 -0.63 -13.34
C TYR A 127 -25.41 0.55 -13.34
N HIS A 128 -24.41 0.51 -12.46
CA HIS A 128 -23.51 1.63 -12.23
C HIS A 128 -22.05 1.20 -12.33
N GLY A 129 -21.38 1.66 -13.35
CA GLY A 129 -20.04 1.30 -13.73
C GLY A 129 -20.00 0.26 -14.85
N SER A 130 -18.84 0.07 -15.45
CA SER A 130 -18.65 -0.83 -16.59
C SER A 130 -18.16 -2.21 -16.16
N ALA A 131 -18.62 -3.24 -16.85
CA ALA A 131 -17.99 -4.57 -16.82
C ALA A 131 -16.70 -4.57 -17.65
N MET A 132 -15.78 -5.48 -17.29
CA MET A 132 -14.60 -5.73 -18.12
C MET A 132 -15.00 -6.34 -19.47
N GLY A 133 -14.40 -5.89 -20.57
CA GLY A 133 -14.59 -6.51 -21.87
C GLY A 133 -14.11 -7.97 -21.89
N GLY A 134 -14.66 -8.82 -22.76
CA GLY A 134 -14.36 -10.25 -22.82
C GLY A 134 -12.86 -10.56 -22.96
N ALA A 135 -12.13 -9.84 -23.80
CA ALA A 135 -10.68 -10.01 -23.94
C ALA A 135 -9.92 -9.75 -22.63
N VAL A 136 -10.33 -8.73 -21.86
CA VAL A 136 -9.74 -8.42 -20.54
C VAL A 136 -10.06 -9.51 -19.53
N GLN A 137 -11.27 -10.07 -19.56
CA GLN A 137 -11.65 -11.17 -18.67
C GLN A 137 -10.79 -12.42 -18.94
N HIS A 138 -10.59 -12.81 -20.20
CA HIS A 138 -9.73 -13.94 -20.56
C HIS A 138 -8.27 -13.72 -20.15
N ALA A 139 -7.71 -12.55 -20.42
CA ALA A 139 -6.36 -12.21 -19.98
C ALA A 139 -6.24 -12.19 -18.44
N SER A 140 -7.28 -11.73 -17.73
CA SER A 140 -7.34 -11.76 -16.26
C SER A 140 -7.31 -13.19 -15.72
N ILE A 141 -8.09 -14.09 -16.30
CA ILE A 141 -8.11 -15.51 -15.92
C ILE A 141 -6.70 -16.12 -16.08
N ALA A 142 -6.04 -15.86 -17.22
CA ALA A 142 -4.68 -16.33 -17.46
C ALA A 142 -3.70 -15.78 -16.40
N ALA A 143 -3.77 -14.49 -16.12
CA ALA A 143 -2.87 -13.86 -15.13
C ALA A 143 -3.12 -14.33 -13.68
N TRP A 144 -4.38 -14.57 -13.29
CA TRP A 144 -4.70 -15.12 -11.98
C TRP A 144 -4.27 -16.58 -11.80
N ASN A 145 -4.19 -17.35 -12.88
CA ASN A 145 -3.77 -18.75 -12.86
C ASN A 145 -2.24 -18.93 -13.00
N ASP A 146 -1.50 -17.88 -13.27
CA ASP A 146 -0.05 -17.91 -13.42
C ASP A 146 0.62 -17.30 -12.19
N GLU A 147 1.29 -18.14 -11.40
CA GLU A 147 2.07 -17.72 -10.23
C GLU A 147 3.57 -17.55 -10.55
N GLU A 148 4.03 -17.99 -11.72
CA GLU A 148 5.45 -17.91 -12.08
C GLU A 148 5.88 -16.45 -12.26
N HIS A 149 5.12 -15.68 -13.04
CA HIS A 149 5.42 -14.25 -13.23
C HIS A 149 5.31 -13.44 -11.93
N VAL A 150 4.45 -13.87 -10.97
CA VAL A 150 4.30 -13.19 -9.68
C VAL A 150 5.54 -13.39 -8.82
N ARG A 151 6.05 -14.64 -8.75
CA ARG A 151 7.31 -14.95 -8.04
C ARG A 151 8.49 -14.22 -8.67
N GLU A 152 8.59 -14.19 -9.99
CA GLU A 152 9.64 -13.45 -10.70
C GLU A 152 9.55 -11.94 -10.43
N ASN A 153 8.36 -11.39 -10.44
CA ASN A 153 8.15 -9.98 -10.08
C ASN A 153 8.63 -9.67 -8.65
N ARG A 154 8.29 -10.51 -7.66
CA ARG A 154 8.80 -10.37 -6.29
C ARG A 154 10.32 -10.45 -6.23
N ARG A 155 10.93 -11.44 -6.91
CA ARG A 155 12.39 -11.60 -6.98
C ARG A 155 13.07 -10.33 -7.48
N LEU A 156 12.55 -9.72 -8.54
CA LEU A 156 13.06 -8.47 -9.09
C LEU A 156 12.92 -7.31 -8.09
N TYR A 157 11.82 -7.21 -7.35
CA TYR A 157 11.69 -6.20 -6.30
C TYR A 157 12.68 -6.42 -5.17
N VAL A 158 12.87 -7.66 -4.71
CA VAL A 158 13.91 -7.99 -3.70
C VAL A 158 15.28 -7.48 -4.14
N GLU A 159 15.67 -7.70 -5.41
CA GLU A 159 16.94 -7.21 -5.95
C GLU A 159 17.03 -5.68 -5.93
N LYS A 160 15.96 -4.98 -6.34
CA LYS A 160 15.92 -3.51 -6.32
C LYS A 160 16.11 -2.95 -4.92
N PHE A 161 15.39 -3.51 -3.94
CA PHE A 161 15.52 -3.07 -2.54
C PHE A 161 16.92 -3.35 -1.98
N LYS A 162 17.48 -4.54 -2.23
CA LYS A 162 18.86 -4.89 -1.83
C LYS A 162 19.91 -3.95 -2.41
N ALA A 163 19.72 -3.50 -3.65
CA ALA A 163 20.62 -2.57 -4.31
C ALA A 163 20.45 -1.12 -3.84
N ALA A 164 19.22 -0.66 -3.65
CA ALA A 164 18.92 0.75 -3.40
C ALA A 164 19.04 1.16 -1.92
N VAL A 165 18.49 0.34 -0.99
CA VAL A 165 18.39 0.74 0.42
C VAL A 165 19.75 1.08 1.05
N PRO A 166 20.83 0.30 0.87
CA PRO A 166 22.14 0.66 1.44
C PRO A 166 22.73 1.97 0.91
N LEU A 167 22.44 2.31 -0.35
CA LEU A 167 22.87 3.57 -0.95
C LEU A 167 22.05 4.74 -0.41
N LEU A 168 20.74 4.61 -0.36
CA LEU A 168 19.83 5.65 0.12
C LEU A 168 20.05 5.98 1.60
N LYS A 169 20.41 5.01 2.44
CA LYS A 169 20.77 5.20 3.85
C LYS A 169 21.98 6.13 4.06
N GLN A 170 22.78 6.39 3.04
CA GLN A 170 23.90 7.34 3.14
C GLN A 170 23.44 8.81 3.16
N ALA A 171 22.26 9.11 2.60
CA ALA A 171 21.73 10.47 2.48
C ALA A 171 20.36 10.69 3.13
N LEU A 172 19.63 9.63 3.37
CA LEU A 172 18.26 9.67 3.88
C LEU A 172 18.07 8.73 5.07
N GLU A 173 17.20 9.12 5.99
CA GLU A 173 16.67 8.24 7.03
C GLU A 173 15.55 7.38 6.41
N VAL A 174 15.91 6.14 6.03
CA VAL A 174 15.01 5.20 5.34
C VAL A 174 15.24 3.78 5.85
N GLU A 175 14.17 3.02 6.01
CA GLU A 175 14.22 1.62 6.40
C GLU A 175 13.55 0.73 5.36
N MET A 176 13.88 -0.57 5.42
CA MET A 176 13.21 -1.59 4.62
C MET A 176 11.74 -1.68 5.06
N PRO A 177 10.77 -1.56 4.16
CA PRO A 177 9.36 -1.73 4.53
C PRO A 177 9.01 -3.21 4.76
N ASP A 178 7.84 -3.48 5.36
CA ASP A 178 7.34 -4.85 5.52
C ASP A 178 6.99 -5.48 4.14
N ALA A 179 6.44 -4.67 3.24
CA ALA A 179 6.02 -5.10 1.88
C ALA A 179 5.84 -3.90 0.95
N SER A 180 5.24 -4.11 -0.26
CA SER A 180 5.04 -3.09 -1.30
C SER A 180 6.32 -2.79 -2.09
N PHE A 181 6.27 -1.83 -3.00
CA PHE A 181 7.42 -1.38 -3.81
C PHE A 181 7.82 0.07 -3.53
N TYR A 182 7.39 0.62 -2.41
CA TYR A 182 7.72 1.96 -1.98
C TYR A 182 8.76 1.97 -0.87
N LEU A 183 9.63 2.99 -0.91
CA LEU A 183 10.39 3.44 0.25
C LEU A 183 9.77 4.75 0.75
N TRP A 184 9.64 4.85 2.05
CA TRP A 184 9.18 6.03 2.76
C TRP A 184 10.38 6.61 3.51
N ALA A 185 10.98 7.66 2.95
CA ALA A 185 12.24 8.21 3.40
C ALA A 185 12.04 9.61 3.99
N LYS A 186 12.63 9.87 5.14
CA LYS A 186 12.62 11.20 5.77
C LYS A 186 13.66 12.08 5.09
N THR A 187 13.28 13.32 4.82
CA THR A 187 14.13 14.31 4.16
C THR A 187 14.80 15.23 5.18
N PRO A 188 16.03 15.72 4.91
CA PRO A 188 16.73 16.65 5.79
C PRO A 188 16.22 18.08 5.72
N ILE A 189 15.42 18.41 4.69
CA ILE A 189 14.76 19.70 4.46
C ILE A 189 13.29 19.48 4.15
N ASP A 190 12.51 20.54 3.92
CA ASP A 190 11.10 20.45 3.47
C ASP A 190 10.97 19.47 2.30
N ASP A 191 10.00 18.57 2.36
CA ASP A 191 9.83 17.47 1.41
C ASP A 191 9.54 17.93 -0.03
N LYS A 192 8.82 19.04 -0.19
CA LYS A 192 8.53 19.62 -1.52
C LYS A 192 9.76 20.27 -2.11
N LEU A 193 10.51 20.99 -1.27
CA LEU A 193 11.76 21.62 -1.68
C LEU A 193 12.80 20.55 -2.03
N TYR A 194 12.90 19.48 -1.22
CA TYR A 194 13.77 18.34 -1.49
C TYR A 194 13.44 17.71 -2.85
N ALA A 195 12.18 17.37 -3.08
CA ALA A 195 11.74 16.71 -4.32
C ALA A 195 12.00 17.58 -5.55
N ARG A 196 11.74 18.91 -5.45
CA ARG A 196 12.02 19.86 -6.53
C ARG A 196 13.51 19.95 -6.85
N ARG A 197 14.37 20.18 -5.85
CA ARG A 197 15.84 20.29 -6.04
C ARG A 197 16.44 18.98 -6.57
N LEU A 198 15.98 17.84 -6.07
CA LEU A 198 16.39 16.53 -6.56
C LEU A 198 16.07 16.35 -8.05
N TYR A 199 14.88 16.75 -8.47
CA TYR A 199 14.52 16.74 -9.89
C TYR A 199 15.40 17.69 -10.72
N GLU A 200 15.56 18.93 -10.27
CA GLU A 200 16.34 19.97 -10.98
C GLU A 200 17.82 19.59 -11.13
N LYS A 201 18.43 19.05 -10.06
CA LYS A 201 19.88 18.77 -10.03
C LYS A 201 20.26 17.36 -10.46
N LYS A 202 19.39 16.37 -10.24
CA LYS A 202 19.71 14.93 -10.48
C LYS A 202 18.76 14.26 -11.48
N GLY A 203 17.70 14.92 -11.93
CA GLY A 203 16.73 14.36 -12.87
C GLY A 203 15.89 13.22 -12.29
N ILE A 204 15.72 13.17 -10.96
CA ILE A 204 15.00 12.10 -10.27
C ILE A 204 13.68 12.64 -9.72
N THR A 205 12.59 11.95 -10.07
CA THR A 205 11.25 12.27 -9.58
C THR A 205 10.89 11.40 -8.38
N VAL A 206 10.58 12.05 -7.26
CA VAL A 206 10.01 11.43 -6.06
C VAL A 206 8.72 12.16 -5.66
N LEU A 207 7.88 11.55 -4.86
CA LEU A 207 6.62 12.18 -4.44
C LEU A 207 6.76 12.75 -3.03
N PRO A 208 6.56 14.08 -2.84
CA PRO A 208 6.51 14.68 -1.51
C PRO A 208 5.43 14.02 -0.64
N GLY A 209 5.79 13.69 0.57
CA GLY A 209 4.89 13.01 1.49
C GLY A 209 3.74 13.91 1.95
N SER A 210 3.99 15.21 2.05
CA SER A 210 2.94 16.19 2.36
C SER A 210 1.78 16.22 1.35
N PHE A 211 1.98 15.72 0.11
CA PHE A 211 0.91 15.55 -0.89
C PHE A 211 0.11 14.28 -0.69
N LEU A 212 0.63 13.31 0.03
CA LEU A 212 -0.04 12.05 0.36
C LEU A 212 -0.77 12.11 1.71
N GLY A 213 -0.26 12.93 2.63
CA GLY A 213 -0.87 13.15 3.93
C GLY A 213 -1.98 14.20 3.87
N ARG A 214 -3.00 14.02 4.71
CA ARG A 214 -4.00 15.05 4.99
C ARG A 214 -3.69 15.72 6.31
N GLU A 215 -3.70 17.03 6.35
CA GLU A 215 -3.52 17.77 7.59
C GLU A 215 -4.71 17.57 8.53
N VAL A 216 -4.41 17.20 9.77
CA VAL A 216 -5.38 17.08 10.86
C VAL A 216 -4.81 17.74 12.10
N ASN A 217 -5.53 18.67 12.70
CA ASN A 217 -5.11 19.43 13.89
C ASN A 217 -3.73 20.12 13.71
N GLY A 218 -3.48 20.69 12.53
CA GLY A 218 -2.20 21.35 12.22
C GLY A 218 -1.02 20.43 11.94
N VAL A 219 -1.25 19.12 11.84
CA VAL A 219 -0.20 18.13 11.56
C VAL A 219 -0.50 17.38 10.27
N ASN A 220 0.41 17.45 9.30
CA ASN A 220 0.41 16.59 8.12
C ASN A 220 1.38 15.42 8.37
N PRO A 221 0.90 14.17 8.47
CA PRO A 221 1.74 13.01 8.79
C PRO A 221 2.78 12.68 7.73
N GLY A 222 2.60 13.20 6.51
CA GLY A 222 3.54 13.00 5.40
C GLY A 222 4.62 14.10 5.29
N SER A 223 4.50 15.19 6.04
CA SER A 223 5.46 16.30 5.97
C SER A 223 6.86 15.86 6.42
N GLY A 224 7.88 16.27 5.66
CA GLY A 224 9.27 15.90 5.89
C GLY A 224 9.63 14.48 5.41
N TYR A 225 8.77 13.86 4.59
CA TYR A 225 9.02 12.55 3.98
C TYR A 225 8.84 12.61 2.46
N ILE A 226 9.47 11.67 1.78
CA ILE A 226 9.24 11.41 0.35
C ILE A 226 8.92 9.94 0.13
N ARG A 227 8.07 9.66 -0.87
CA ARG A 227 7.85 8.32 -1.38
C ARG A 227 8.71 8.08 -2.61
N ILE A 228 9.56 7.05 -2.56
CA ILE A 228 10.37 6.57 -3.68
C ILE A 228 9.74 5.25 -4.18
N ALA A 229 9.35 5.19 -5.45
CA ALA A 229 8.79 3.98 -6.07
C ALA A 229 9.89 3.25 -6.85
N LEU A 230 10.23 2.02 -6.46
CA LEU A 230 11.30 1.22 -7.09
C LEU A 230 10.80 0.45 -8.33
N VAL A 231 10.09 1.13 -9.23
CA VAL A 231 9.44 0.49 -10.41
C VAL A 231 10.36 0.30 -11.62
N ALA A 232 11.40 1.13 -11.75
CA ALA A 232 12.38 1.02 -12.83
C ALA A 232 13.22 -0.28 -12.73
N THR A 233 14.05 -0.56 -13.73
CA THR A 233 14.92 -1.73 -13.72
C THR A 233 15.97 -1.67 -12.61
N VAL A 234 16.56 -2.81 -12.23
CA VAL A 234 17.59 -2.86 -11.17
C VAL A 234 18.76 -1.90 -11.45
N PRO A 235 19.34 -1.83 -12.68
CA PRO A 235 20.37 -0.85 -12.99
C PRO A 235 19.92 0.60 -12.82
N GLU A 236 18.73 0.96 -13.31
CA GLU A 236 18.19 2.31 -13.21
C GLU A 236 17.92 2.72 -11.75
N VAL A 237 17.33 1.81 -10.96
CA VAL A 237 17.08 2.03 -9.52
C VAL A 237 18.39 2.20 -8.76
N THR A 238 19.41 1.40 -9.09
CA THR A 238 20.75 1.49 -8.47
C THR A 238 21.42 2.82 -8.82
N GLU A 239 21.35 3.23 -10.09
CA GLU A 239 21.90 4.52 -10.53
C GLU A 239 21.19 5.70 -9.88
N ALA A 240 19.84 5.66 -9.81
CA ALA A 240 19.06 6.68 -9.12
C ALA A 240 19.43 6.77 -7.62
N ALA A 241 19.59 5.63 -6.96
CA ALA A 241 19.98 5.59 -5.55
C ALA A 241 21.37 6.19 -5.31
N LYS A 242 22.36 5.97 -6.22
CA LYS A 242 23.67 6.61 -6.17
C LYS A 242 23.55 8.13 -6.30
N ARG A 243 22.79 8.61 -7.28
CA ARG A 243 22.57 10.05 -7.49
C ARG A 243 21.90 10.72 -6.29
N ILE A 244 21.00 10.02 -5.60
CA ILE A 244 20.38 10.51 -4.35
C ILE A 244 21.44 10.53 -3.22
N ALA A 245 22.29 9.51 -3.11
CA ALA A 245 23.34 9.47 -2.11
C ALA A 245 24.38 10.60 -2.27
N GLU A 246 24.63 11.03 -3.52
CA GLU A 246 25.55 12.13 -3.87
C GLU A 246 24.86 13.51 -3.92
N PHE A 247 23.58 13.57 -3.58
CA PHE A 247 22.81 14.82 -3.67
C PHE A 247 22.92 15.63 -2.38
N ASP A 248 23.46 16.84 -2.50
CA ASP A 248 23.39 17.85 -1.43
C ASP A 248 22.12 18.68 -1.55
N PRO A 249 21.15 18.51 -0.66
CA PRO A 249 19.92 19.27 -0.69
C PRO A 249 20.06 20.73 -0.21
N PHE A 250 21.18 21.10 0.39
CA PHE A 250 21.47 22.43 0.92
C PHE A 250 22.18 23.34 -0.09
N GLU A 251 22.80 22.74 -1.12
CA GLU A 251 23.44 23.50 -2.20
C GLU A 251 22.38 24.30 -3.01
N GLU A 252 22.56 25.61 -3.19
CA GLU A 252 21.67 26.49 -3.95
C GLU A 252 21.80 26.34 -5.48
#